data_11a37a5095a4daa5cf65c225b7774517
#
_entry.id   11a37a5095a4daa5cf65c225b7774517
#
_cell.length_a   1.000
_cell.length_b   1.000
_cell.length_c   1.000
_cell.angle_alpha   90.00
_cell.angle_beta   90.00
_cell.angle_gamma   90.00
#
_symmetry.space_group_name_H-M   'P 1'
#
loop_
_entity.id
_entity.type
_entity.pdbx_description
1 polymer ?
#
loop_
_entity_poly.entity_id
_entity_poly.type
_entity_poly.pdbx_seq_one_letter_code
_entity_poly.pdbx_strand_id
1 'polypeptide(L)'
;LKVIDRIDDVKFSGLSWLGDEGFYYSRYDQPKGNELTAKTDQHKLYFHKVGEEQEADALIFGGDPNNKFRYVSGQVTEDQQYLIISGANSTSGNRLYVQNLEDKSTPIRPVVEDESSDIYVLTSVEDTLYAYTNRGADNGRVVSFSYAASDPTTWVDVIEETEHVLTASTVGGFLFAEYMIDAISAVKQFDLKGNYIRDIELPGPRKCFRFFWQER
;
A
#
# COMPACT_ATOMS: atom_id res chain seq x y z
N LEU A 1 22.07 -23.16 0.76
CA LEU A 1 20.88 -22.53 0.14
C LEU A 1 21.07 -22.59 -1.38
N LYS A 2 20.10 -23.14 -2.10
CA LYS A 2 20.06 -23.13 -3.56
C LYS A 2 19.20 -21.94 -3.98
N VAL A 3 19.76 -21.02 -4.76
CA VAL A 3 18.98 -19.96 -5.43
C VAL A 3 18.18 -20.65 -6.53
N ILE A 4 16.87 -20.49 -6.54
CA ILE A 4 15.96 -21.10 -7.51
C ILE A 4 15.41 -20.06 -8.49
N ASP A 5 15.28 -18.80 -8.05
CA ASP A 5 14.81 -17.69 -8.87
C ASP A 5 15.72 -16.47 -8.72
N ARG A 6 15.85 -15.71 -9.80
CA ARG A 6 16.55 -14.45 -9.84
C ARG A 6 15.77 -13.47 -10.71
N ILE A 7 15.49 -12.29 -10.16
CA ILE A 7 14.85 -11.20 -10.87
C ILE A 7 15.87 -10.08 -11.06
N ASP A 8 16.12 -9.74 -12.31
CA ASP A 8 17.05 -8.69 -12.70
C ASP A 8 16.33 -7.38 -13.05
N ASP A 9 17.07 -6.28 -13.13
CA ASP A 9 16.60 -4.94 -13.55
C ASP A 9 15.45 -4.36 -12.70
N VAL A 10 15.39 -4.75 -11.43
CA VAL A 10 14.40 -4.26 -10.47
C VAL A 10 14.86 -2.96 -9.83
N LYS A 11 14.01 -1.94 -9.83
CA LYS A 11 14.29 -0.63 -9.23
C LYS A 11 13.02 -0.06 -8.61
N PHE A 12 13.13 0.49 -7.39
CA PHE A 12 12.03 1.06 -6.62
C PHE A 12 10.86 0.08 -6.39
N SER A 13 11.17 -1.17 -6.09
CA SER A 13 10.20 -2.22 -5.86
C SER A 13 10.35 -2.84 -4.48
N GLY A 14 9.21 -3.14 -3.85
CA GLY A 14 9.09 -4.17 -2.84
C GLY A 14 8.75 -5.52 -3.46
N LEU A 15 8.58 -6.53 -2.61
CA LEU A 15 8.03 -7.83 -2.94
C LEU A 15 6.77 -8.05 -2.12
N SER A 16 5.71 -8.54 -2.75
CA SER A 16 4.49 -8.92 -2.06
C SER A 16 4.05 -10.32 -2.51
N TRP A 17 4.11 -11.26 -1.57
CA TRP A 17 3.83 -12.66 -1.84
C TRP A 17 2.32 -12.94 -1.96
N LEU A 18 1.97 -13.86 -2.85
CA LEU A 18 0.65 -14.47 -2.94
C LEU A 18 0.80 -15.97 -2.63
N GLY A 19 0.68 -16.31 -1.35
CA GLY A 19 0.92 -17.68 -0.89
C GLY A 19 2.25 -18.24 -1.36
N ASP A 20 2.22 -19.47 -1.85
CA ASP A 20 3.36 -20.17 -2.44
C ASP A 20 3.38 -20.07 -3.99
N GLU A 21 2.41 -19.36 -4.59
CA GLU A 21 2.30 -19.27 -6.05
C GLU A 21 3.39 -18.41 -6.66
N GLY A 22 3.69 -17.24 -6.00
CA GLY A 22 4.62 -16.27 -6.53
C GLY A 22 4.53 -14.95 -5.79
N PHE A 23 5.02 -13.90 -6.41
CA PHE A 23 5.04 -12.58 -5.82
C PHE A 23 4.85 -11.46 -6.85
N TYR A 24 4.29 -10.37 -6.39
CA TYR A 24 4.21 -9.11 -7.12
C TYR A 24 5.48 -8.31 -6.90
N TYR A 25 5.99 -7.71 -7.99
CA TYR A 25 7.11 -6.79 -7.97
C TYR A 25 6.97 -5.76 -9.09
N SER A 26 7.70 -4.67 -8.98
CA SER A 26 7.65 -3.60 -9.99
C SER A 26 8.99 -3.36 -10.65
N ARG A 27 8.97 -3.03 -11.94
CA ARG A 27 10.16 -2.64 -12.70
C ARG A 27 9.82 -1.65 -13.80
N TYR A 28 10.84 -0.98 -14.31
CA TYR A 28 10.76 -0.21 -15.55
C TYR A 28 11.04 -1.11 -16.76
N ASP A 29 10.62 -0.66 -17.94
CA ASP A 29 11.08 -1.27 -19.17
C ASP A 29 12.59 -1.10 -19.31
N GLN A 30 13.25 -2.09 -19.88
CA GLN A 30 14.68 -1.98 -20.19
C GLN A 30 14.92 -0.80 -21.13
N PRO A 31 15.90 0.07 -20.83
CA PRO A 31 16.18 1.22 -21.66
C PRO A 31 16.72 0.78 -23.03
N LYS A 32 16.10 1.27 -24.09
CA LYS A 32 16.64 1.13 -25.44
C LYS A 32 17.75 2.19 -25.63
N GLY A 33 18.99 1.88 -25.22
CA GLY A 33 20.13 2.77 -25.36
C GLY A 33 20.94 2.95 -24.08
N ASN A 34 21.45 4.16 -23.80
CA ASN A 34 22.29 4.42 -22.64
C ASN A 34 21.45 4.41 -21.35
N GLU A 35 21.73 3.48 -20.44
CA GLU A 35 21.07 3.30 -19.15
C GLU A 35 21.07 4.57 -18.28
N LEU A 36 22.11 5.41 -18.39
CA LEU A 36 22.25 6.65 -17.62
C LEU A 36 21.26 7.75 -18.03
N THR A 37 20.69 7.65 -19.25
CA THR A 37 19.73 8.63 -19.76
C THR A 37 18.31 8.07 -19.89
N ALA A 38 18.08 6.86 -19.44
CA ALA A 38 16.78 6.21 -19.49
C ALA A 38 15.74 6.96 -18.64
N LYS A 39 14.59 7.24 -19.24
CA LYS A 39 13.46 7.81 -18.50
C LYS A 39 12.85 6.80 -17.56
N THR A 40 12.62 7.19 -16.32
CA THR A 40 11.92 6.40 -15.30
C THR A 40 10.46 6.84 -15.22
N ASP A 41 9.72 6.76 -16.32
CA ASP A 41 8.35 7.27 -16.44
C ASP A 41 7.31 6.19 -16.77
N GLN A 42 7.72 4.92 -16.77
CA GLN A 42 6.84 3.78 -17.06
C GLN A 42 7.11 2.62 -16.12
N HIS A 43 6.91 2.87 -14.83
CA HIS A 43 6.95 1.82 -13.83
C HIS A 43 5.72 0.91 -13.98
N LYS A 44 5.88 -0.40 -13.85
CA LYS A 44 4.86 -1.40 -14.08
C LYS A 44 4.91 -2.46 -13.00
N LEU A 45 3.76 -3.01 -12.65
CA LEU A 45 3.62 -4.12 -11.72
C LEU A 45 3.55 -5.43 -12.49
N TYR A 46 4.36 -6.40 -12.07
CA TYR A 46 4.40 -7.76 -12.61
C TYR A 46 4.11 -8.78 -11.52
N PHE A 47 3.66 -9.95 -11.94
CA PHE A 47 3.58 -11.14 -11.10
C PHE A 47 4.56 -12.18 -11.61
N HIS A 48 5.48 -12.58 -10.73
CA HIS A 48 6.44 -13.64 -10.97
C HIS A 48 5.95 -14.92 -10.29
N LYS A 49 5.90 -16.00 -11.04
CA LYS A 49 5.55 -17.31 -10.52
C LYS A 49 6.82 -18.07 -10.15
N VAL A 50 6.91 -18.53 -8.91
CA VAL A 50 8.11 -19.21 -8.40
C VAL A 50 8.51 -20.39 -9.28
N GLY A 51 9.78 -20.40 -9.70
CA GLY A 51 10.37 -21.45 -10.55
C GLY A 51 10.17 -21.24 -12.05
N GLU A 52 9.57 -20.15 -12.49
CA GLU A 52 9.47 -19.78 -13.90
C GLU A 52 10.56 -18.74 -14.26
N GLU A 53 10.83 -18.59 -15.55
CA GLU A 53 11.78 -17.58 -16.04
C GLU A 53 11.12 -16.19 -16.01
N GLN A 54 11.89 -15.13 -15.72
CA GLN A 54 11.40 -13.76 -15.60
C GLN A 54 10.70 -13.23 -16.86
N GLU A 55 11.07 -13.74 -18.04
CA GLU A 55 10.46 -13.39 -19.33
C GLU A 55 9.00 -13.85 -19.45
N ALA A 56 8.59 -14.81 -18.62
CA ALA A 56 7.22 -15.31 -18.56
C ALA A 56 6.33 -14.50 -17.61
N ASP A 57 6.88 -13.51 -16.90
CA ASP A 57 6.15 -12.73 -15.92
C ASP A 57 4.95 -11.98 -16.49
N ALA A 58 3.84 -12.13 -15.84
CA ALA A 58 2.61 -11.47 -16.23
C ALA A 58 2.63 -9.98 -15.88
N LEU A 59 2.39 -9.12 -16.87
CA LEU A 59 2.13 -7.69 -16.63
C LEU A 59 0.74 -7.54 -15.98
N ILE A 60 0.70 -7.02 -14.76
CA ILE A 60 -0.52 -6.86 -13.97
C ILE A 60 -1.10 -5.45 -14.10
N PHE A 61 -0.24 -4.42 -13.98
CA PHE A 61 -0.69 -3.03 -14.01
C PHE A 61 0.36 -2.10 -14.64
N GLY A 62 -0.13 -1.04 -15.28
CA GLY A 62 0.71 -0.08 -16.01
C GLY A 62 0.87 -0.46 -17.48
N GLY A 63 1.72 0.27 -18.21
CA GLY A 63 2.00 0.01 -19.63
C GLY A 63 1.11 0.77 -20.60
N ASP A 64 0.08 1.47 -20.14
CA ASP A 64 -0.67 2.40 -20.98
C ASP A 64 0.20 3.65 -21.27
N PRO A 65 0.52 3.94 -22.54
CA PRO A 65 1.33 5.10 -22.90
C PRO A 65 0.67 6.45 -22.56
N ASN A 66 -0.65 6.47 -22.36
CA ASN A 66 -1.43 7.66 -22.00
C ASN A 66 -1.62 7.81 -20.50
N ASN A 67 -1.35 6.76 -19.73
CA ASN A 67 -1.48 6.74 -18.26
C ASN A 67 -0.23 6.13 -17.62
N LYS A 68 0.83 6.92 -17.60
CA LYS A 68 2.15 6.50 -17.11
C LYS A 68 2.32 6.81 -15.64
N PHE A 69 3.06 5.96 -14.95
CA PHE A 69 3.45 6.16 -13.56
C PHE A 69 4.97 6.13 -13.41
N ARG A 70 5.50 6.99 -12.54
CA ARG A 70 6.89 6.94 -12.11
C ARG A 70 7.12 5.85 -11.07
N TYR A 71 6.12 5.63 -10.24
CA TYR A 71 6.15 4.65 -9.16
C TYR A 71 4.86 3.84 -9.19
N VAL A 72 5.00 2.54 -9.20
CA VAL A 72 3.89 1.60 -9.02
C VAL A 72 4.32 0.60 -7.96
N SER A 73 3.45 0.32 -7.01
CA SER A 73 3.66 -0.76 -6.05
C SER A 73 2.41 -1.63 -5.96
N GLY A 74 2.60 -2.90 -5.68
CA GLY A 74 1.54 -3.85 -5.40
C GLY A 74 1.75 -4.47 -4.03
N GLN A 75 0.67 -4.60 -3.26
CA GLN A 75 0.65 -5.24 -1.95
C GLN A 75 -0.56 -6.16 -1.87
N VAL A 76 -0.32 -7.42 -1.55
CA VAL A 76 -1.37 -8.38 -1.21
C VAL A 76 -1.75 -8.15 0.25
N THR A 77 -3.04 -8.14 0.55
CA THR A 77 -3.53 -8.04 1.92
C THR A 77 -3.17 -9.30 2.73
N GLU A 78 -3.12 -9.19 4.06
CA GLU A 78 -2.68 -10.29 4.94
C GLU A 78 -3.56 -11.54 4.79
N ASP A 79 -4.87 -11.36 4.56
CA ASP A 79 -5.83 -12.42 4.24
C ASP A 79 -5.74 -12.95 2.81
N GLN A 80 -4.86 -12.37 1.98
CA GLN A 80 -4.65 -12.68 0.56
C GLN A 80 -5.88 -12.47 -0.34
N GLN A 81 -6.87 -11.75 0.13
CA GLN A 81 -8.12 -11.50 -0.61
C GLN A 81 -7.97 -10.41 -1.65
N TYR A 82 -7.14 -9.40 -1.38
CA TYR A 82 -7.00 -8.23 -2.27
C TYR A 82 -5.56 -7.96 -2.69
N LEU A 83 -5.41 -7.54 -3.94
CA LEU A 83 -4.21 -6.86 -4.43
C LEU A 83 -4.48 -5.35 -4.40
N ILE A 84 -3.72 -4.65 -3.61
CA ILE A 84 -3.72 -3.19 -3.49
C ILE A 84 -2.63 -2.64 -4.39
N ILE A 85 -2.98 -1.75 -5.32
CA ILE A 85 -2.04 -1.16 -6.25
C ILE A 85 -2.01 0.35 -6.03
N SER A 86 -0.83 0.88 -5.79
CA SER A 86 -0.58 2.32 -5.71
C SER A 86 0.20 2.78 -6.95
N GLY A 87 -0.28 3.84 -7.59
CA GLY A 87 0.38 4.49 -8.72
C GLY A 87 0.61 5.96 -8.46
N ALA A 88 1.84 6.45 -8.62
CA ALA A 88 2.19 7.84 -8.35
C ALA A 88 3.20 8.40 -9.36
N ASN A 89 3.14 9.72 -9.57
CA ASN A 89 4.09 10.48 -10.39
C ASN A 89 4.97 11.43 -9.58
N SER A 90 4.68 11.58 -8.29
CA SER A 90 5.39 12.42 -7.33
C SER A 90 5.73 11.63 -6.06
N THR A 91 6.38 12.28 -5.12
CA THR A 91 6.68 11.75 -3.77
C THR A 91 5.53 11.96 -2.79
N SER A 92 4.48 12.69 -3.18
CA SER A 92 3.28 12.94 -2.42
C SER A 92 2.05 12.79 -3.31
N GLY A 93 0.98 12.25 -2.75
CA GLY A 93 -0.22 11.89 -3.47
C GLY A 93 -0.06 10.62 -4.32
N ASN A 94 -1.09 9.79 -4.30
CA ASN A 94 -1.11 8.58 -5.12
C ASN A 94 -2.53 8.20 -5.52
N ARG A 95 -2.64 7.51 -6.64
CA ARG A 95 -3.85 6.82 -7.05
C ARG A 95 -3.89 5.45 -6.40
N LEU A 96 -5.09 5.00 -6.08
CA LEU A 96 -5.32 3.70 -5.46
C LEU A 96 -6.22 2.84 -6.36
N TYR A 97 -5.80 1.61 -6.56
CA TYR A 97 -6.57 0.58 -7.26
C TYR A 97 -6.62 -0.69 -6.42
N VAL A 98 -7.69 -1.45 -6.55
CA VAL A 98 -7.88 -2.71 -5.82
C VAL A 98 -8.40 -3.78 -6.78
N GLN A 99 -7.87 -5.00 -6.64
CA GLN A 99 -8.36 -6.20 -7.31
C GLN A 99 -8.70 -7.25 -6.27
N ASN A 100 -9.86 -7.89 -6.40
CA ASN A 100 -10.18 -9.08 -5.63
C ASN A 100 -9.43 -10.29 -6.23
N LEU A 101 -8.65 -10.99 -5.42
CA LEU A 101 -7.83 -12.13 -5.84
C LEU A 101 -8.55 -13.47 -5.73
N GLU A 102 -9.68 -13.54 -5.00
CA GLU A 102 -10.51 -14.75 -4.94
C GLU A 102 -11.10 -15.09 -6.32
N ASP A 103 -11.40 -14.06 -7.11
CA ASP A 103 -11.78 -14.20 -8.50
C ASP A 103 -10.80 -13.42 -9.39
N LYS A 104 -9.80 -14.14 -9.91
CA LYS A 104 -8.76 -13.59 -10.78
C LYS A 104 -9.29 -13.00 -12.10
N SER A 105 -10.57 -13.26 -12.46
CA SER A 105 -11.24 -12.63 -13.60
C SER A 105 -11.75 -11.23 -13.27
N THR A 106 -11.81 -10.86 -12.00
CA THR A 106 -12.25 -9.55 -11.55
C THR A 106 -11.29 -8.45 -12.01
N PRO A 107 -11.78 -7.40 -12.68
CA PRO A 107 -10.92 -6.33 -13.14
C PRO A 107 -10.33 -5.53 -11.97
N ILE A 108 -9.16 -4.97 -12.18
CA ILE A 108 -8.59 -3.96 -11.28
C ILE A 108 -9.50 -2.74 -11.28
N ARG A 109 -10.00 -2.34 -10.12
CA ARG A 109 -10.92 -1.21 -9.94
C ARG A 109 -10.19 0.00 -9.40
N PRO A 110 -10.39 1.20 -9.96
CA PRO A 110 -9.94 2.43 -9.35
C PRO A 110 -10.76 2.74 -8.09
N VAL A 111 -10.07 3.19 -7.04
CA VAL A 111 -10.65 3.71 -5.79
C VAL A 111 -10.40 5.21 -5.69
N VAL A 112 -9.18 5.63 -6.00
CA VAL A 112 -8.78 7.05 -6.12
C VAL A 112 -8.03 7.22 -7.43
N GLU A 113 -8.51 8.12 -8.29
CA GLU A 113 -7.97 8.35 -9.63
C GLU A 113 -7.13 9.62 -9.75
N ASP A 114 -7.01 10.40 -8.71
CA ASP A 114 -6.17 11.61 -8.65
C ASP A 114 -5.03 11.43 -7.65
N GLU A 115 -4.02 12.30 -7.75
CA GLU A 115 -2.83 12.31 -6.91
C GLU A 115 -2.82 13.51 -5.94
N SER A 116 -4.00 14.03 -5.57
CA SER A 116 -4.14 15.20 -4.69
C SER A 116 -3.92 14.87 -3.20
N SER A 117 -3.91 13.59 -2.84
CA SER A 117 -3.81 13.11 -1.48
C SER A 117 -3.06 11.79 -1.40
N ASP A 118 -2.52 11.50 -0.23
CA ASP A 118 -1.96 10.19 0.09
C ASP A 118 -3.05 9.24 0.56
N ILE A 119 -2.97 7.99 0.15
CA ILE A 119 -3.83 6.92 0.65
C ILE A 119 -3.06 5.60 0.72
N TYR A 120 -3.13 4.91 1.86
CA TYR A 120 -2.49 3.62 2.09
C TYR A 120 -3.45 2.67 2.76
N VAL A 121 -3.74 1.53 2.13
CA VAL A 121 -4.52 0.47 2.77
C VAL A 121 -3.68 -0.17 3.87
N LEU A 122 -4.24 -0.22 5.07
CA LEU A 122 -3.60 -0.74 6.27
C LEU A 122 -3.90 -2.23 6.46
N THR A 123 -5.15 -2.62 6.25
CA THR A 123 -5.64 -3.99 6.39
C THR A 123 -6.98 -4.16 5.69
N SER A 124 -7.41 -5.42 5.55
CA SER A 124 -8.75 -5.81 5.12
C SER A 124 -9.36 -6.79 6.15
N VAL A 125 -10.66 -6.77 6.26
CA VAL A 125 -11.43 -7.77 7.00
C VAL A 125 -12.71 -8.01 6.22
N GLU A 126 -12.87 -9.21 5.70
CA GLU A 126 -13.97 -9.54 4.77
C GLU A 126 -13.99 -8.55 3.60
N ASP A 127 -15.13 -7.93 3.29
CA ASP A 127 -15.29 -6.93 2.23
C ASP A 127 -14.80 -5.52 2.59
N THR A 128 -14.35 -5.30 3.81
CA THR A 128 -14.02 -3.97 4.31
C THR A 128 -12.52 -3.74 4.27
N LEU A 129 -12.10 -2.66 3.60
CA LEU A 129 -10.73 -2.16 3.61
C LEU A 129 -10.62 -0.98 4.58
N TYR A 130 -9.52 -0.95 5.32
CA TYR A 130 -9.16 0.13 6.24
C TYR A 130 -7.94 0.85 5.68
N ALA A 131 -8.01 2.16 5.55
CA ALA A 131 -6.96 2.95 4.93
C ALA A 131 -6.66 4.23 5.71
N TYR A 132 -5.39 4.59 5.78
CA TYR A 132 -4.97 5.95 6.13
C TYR A 132 -5.11 6.84 4.90
N THR A 133 -5.53 8.08 5.09
CA THR A 133 -5.52 9.10 4.05
C THR A 133 -5.47 10.51 4.64
N ASN A 134 -4.88 11.45 3.88
CA ASN A 134 -4.99 12.88 4.14
C ASN A 134 -6.02 13.58 3.23
N ARG A 135 -6.83 12.81 2.49
CA ARG A 135 -7.90 13.35 1.64
C ARG A 135 -8.98 14.00 2.48
N GLY A 136 -9.08 15.33 2.38
CA GLY A 136 -10.01 16.11 3.19
C GLY A 136 -9.69 16.11 4.69
N ALA A 137 -8.43 15.85 5.06
CA ALA A 137 -7.94 15.80 6.44
C ALA A 137 -6.42 16.03 6.42
N ASP A 138 -6.00 17.28 6.52
CA ASP A 138 -4.59 17.70 6.35
C ASP A 138 -3.63 16.97 7.29
N ASN A 139 -4.10 16.67 8.52
CA ASN A 139 -3.33 15.92 9.51
C ASN A 139 -3.50 14.39 9.41
N GLY A 140 -4.32 13.91 8.47
CA GLY A 140 -4.59 12.51 8.24
C GLY A 140 -5.69 11.92 9.13
N ARG A 141 -6.33 10.88 8.61
CA ARG A 141 -7.39 10.09 9.27
C ARG A 141 -7.33 8.65 8.82
N VAL A 142 -8.01 7.77 9.54
CA VAL A 142 -8.24 6.39 9.10
C VAL A 142 -9.69 6.24 8.69
N VAL A 143 -9.90 5.70 7.51
CA VAL A 143 -11.23 5.46 6.94
C VAL A 143 -11.44 3.97 6.68
N SER A 144 -12.70 3.57 6.58
CA SER A 144 -13.10 2.26 6.08
C SER A 144 -14.05 2.40 4.89
N PHE A 145 -13.97 1.46 3.96
CA PHE A 145 -14.86 1.37 2.81
C PHE A 145 -14.99 -0.08 2.34
N SER A 146 -16.13 -0.41 1.74
CA SER A 146 -16.30 -1.73 1.12
C SER A 146 -15.65 -1.77 -0.25
N TYR A 147 -15.04 -2.91 -0.60
CA TYR A 147 -14.55 -3.16 -1.97
C TYR A 147 -15.63 -2.91 -3.03
N ALA A 148 -16.88 -3.28 -2.74
CA ALA A 148 -18.01 -3.09 -3.66
C ALA A 148 -18.45 -1.62 -3.80
N ALA A 149 -18.21 -0.78 -2.76
CA ALA A 149 -18.61 0.64 -2.69
C ALA A 149 -17.42 1.49 -2.25
N SER A 150 -16.45 1.63 -3.14
CA SER A 150 -15.15 2.27 -2.84
C SER A 150 -15.09 3.78 -3.16
N ASP A 151 -16.20 4.39 -3.58
CA ASP A 151 -16.26 5.84 -3.84
C ASP A 151 -15.84 6.63 -2.61
N PRO A 152 -14.87 7.57 -2.71
CA PRO A 152 -14.40 8.37 -1.58
C PRO A 152 -15.47 9.15 -0.82
N THR A 153 -16.61 9.44 -1.45
CA THR A 153 -17.74 10.13 -0.80
C THR A 153 -18.53 9.23 0.17
N THR A 154 -18.31 7.93 0.12
CA THR A 154 -19.00 6.93 0.96
C THR A 154 -18.12 6.40 2.09
N TRP A 155 -16.87 6.84 2.18
CA TRP A 155 -15.96 6.39 3.22
C TRP A 155 -16.43 6.78 4.62
N VAL A 156 -16.21 5.88 5.57
CA VAL A 156 -16.57 6.09 6.98
C VAL A 156 -15.30 6.33 7.78
N ASP A 157 -15.27 7.40 8.56
CA ASP A 157 -14.17 7.66 9.49
C ASP A 157 -14.14 6.61 10.60
N VAL A 158 -12.99 5.96 10.77
CA VAL A 158 -12.67 5.02 11.84
C VAL A 158 -11.86 5.73 12.93
N ILE A 159 -10.87 6.52 12.52
CA ILE A 159 -10.13 7.43 13.38
C ILE A 159 -10.19 8.80 12.70
N GLU A 160 -10.91 9.73 13.32
CA GLU A 160 -11.08 11.08 12.81
C GLU A 160 -9.77 11.88 12.86
N GLU A 161 -9.68 12.90 11.99
CA GLU A 161 -8.60 13.87 12.04
C GLU A 161 -8.57 14.60 13.38
N THR A 162 -7.36 14.88 13.84
CA THR A 162 -7.11 15.72 15.02
C THR A 162 -6.22 16.93 14.67
N GLU A 163 -5.92 17.79 15.64
CA GLU A 163 -4.95 18.87 15.47
C GLU A 163 -3.49 18.37 15.28
N HIS A 164 -3.25 17.08 15.49
CA HIS A 164 -1.92 16.47 15.38
C HIS A 164 -1.82 15.57 14.16
N VAL A 165 -0.67 15.61 13.51
CA VAL A 165 -0.40 14.75 12.35
C VAL A 165 -0.43 13.29 12.77
N LEU A 166 -1.24 12.51 12.06
CA LEU A 166 -1.45 11.08 12.26
C LEU A 166 -0.53 10.27 11.33
N THR A 167 0.08 9.24 11.89
CA THR A 167 0.57 8.08 11.14
C THR A 167 -0.17 6.85 11.66
N ALA A 168 -0.70 6.01 10.78
CA ALA A 168 -1.46 4.83 11.16
C ALA A 168 -0.77 3.54 10.75
N SER A 169 -0.94 2.51 11.56
CA SER A 169 -0.49 1.14 11.29
C SER A 169 -1.47 0.13 11.87
N THR A 170 -1.32 -1.13 11.48
CA THR A 170 -2.14 -2.24 11.98
C THR A 170 -1.27 -3.39 12.45
N VAL A 171 -1.64 -4.01 13.55
CA VAL A 171 -0.99 -5.19 14.11
C VAL A 171 -2.03 -6.01 14.88
N GLY A 172 -2.12 -7.32 14.59
CA GLY A 172 -2.94 -8.25 15.36
C GLY A 172 -4.42 -7.88 15.42
N GLY A 173 -4.98 -7.32 14.34
CA GLY A 173 -6.39 -6.92 14.26
C GLY A 173 -6.74 -5.60 14.99
N PHE A 174 -5.73 -4.82 15.36
CA PHE A 174 -5.91 -3.50 15.96
C PHE A 174 -5.28 -2.41 15.10
N LEU A 175 -5.81 -1.19 15.22
CA LEU A 175 -5.23 0.02 14.65
C LEU A 175 -4.39 0.73 15.70
N PHE A 176 -3.23 1.23 15.26
CA PHE A 176 -2.33 2.05 16.06
C PHE A 176 -2.20 3.41 15.39
N ALA A 177 -2.65 4.44 16.10
CA ALA A 177 -2.55 5.83 15.70
C ALA A 177 -1.37 6.47 16.42
N GLU A 178 -0.34 6.85 15.67
CA GLU A 178 0.81 7.61 16.17
C GLU A 178 0.60 9.08 15.84
N TYR A 179 0.53 9.91 16.86
CA TYR A 179 0.41 11.36 16.77
C TYR A 179 1.73 12.03 17.09
N MET A 180 2.11 13.03 16.31
CA MET A 180 3.26 13.88 16.61
C MET A 180 2.83 15.07 17.45
N ILE A 181 3.15 15.04 18.74
CA ILE A 181 2.81 16.11 19.71
C ILE A 181 4.12 16.70 20.23
N ASP A 182 4.39 17.99 19.99
CA ASP A 182 5.61 18.66 20.42
C ASP A 182 6.92 17.90 20.10
N ALA A 183 6.98 17.33 18.88
CA ALA A 183 8.06 16.48 18.39
C ALA A 183 8.26 15.14 19.15
N ILE A 184 7.28 14.74 19.95
CA ILE A 184 7.24 13.46 20.66
C ILE A 184 6.08 12.62 20.10
N SER A 185 6.34 11.33 19.87
CA SER A 185 5.28 10.40 19.44
C SER A 185 4.38 10.02 20.63
N ALA A 186 3.07 10.14 20.43
CA ALA A 186 2.05 9.58 21.30
C ALA A 186 1.30 8.50 20.50
N VAL A 187 1.26 7.28 21.00
CA VAL A 187 0.65 6.14 20.29
C VAL A 187 -0.60 5.68 21.01
N LYS A 188 -1.69 5.57 20.28
CA LYS A 188 -2.99 5.08 20.77
C LYS A 188 -3.41 3.83 20.02
N GLN A 189 -3.96 2.87 20.74
CA GLN A 189 -4.53 1.64 20.19
C GLN A 189 -6.05 1.77 20.09
N PHE A 190 -6.58 1.34 18.94
CA PHE A 190 -8.00 1.29 18.64
C PHE A 190 -8.40 -0.09 18.12
N ASP A 191 -9.65 -0.47 18.28
CA ASP A 191 -10.22 -1.57 17.53
C ASP A 191 -10.58 -1.13 16.09
N LEU A 192 -10.98 -2.07 15.25
CA LEU A 192 -11.37 -1.78 13.86
C LEU A 192 -12.69 -1.00 13.73
N LYS A 193 -13.43 -0.81 14.83
CA LYS A 193 -14.62 0.06 14.87
C LYS A 193 -14.29 1.50 15.26
N GLY A 194 -13.01 1.80 15.52
CA GLY A 194 -12.55 3.11 15.98
C GLY A 194 -12.70 3.34 17.47
N ASN A 195 -13.05 2.32 18.26
CA ASN A 195 -13.11 2.47 19.71
C ASN A 195 -11.69 2.53 20.29
N TYR A 196 -11.39 3.59 21.04
CA TYR A 196 -10.15 3.73 21.79
C TYR A 196 -10.03 2.64 22.85
N ILE A 197 -8.86 2.01 22.94
CA ILE A 197 -8.56 0.95 23.88
C ILE A 197 -7.61 1.45 24.96
N ARG A 198 -6.45 1.99 24.57
CA ARG A 198 -5.43 2.48 25.51
C ARG A 198 -4.36 3.31 24.82
N ASP A 199 -3.59 4.06 25.60
CA ASP A 199 -2.30 4.61 25.18
C ASP A 199 -1.22 3.51 25.26
N ILE A 200 -0.26 3.58 24.35
CA ILE A 200 0.92 2.72 24.36
C ILE A 200 2.05 3.50 25.02
N GLU A 201 2.52 3.00 26.18
CA GLU A 201 3.68 3.58 26.85
C GLU A 201 4.95 3.34 26.04
N LEU A 202 5.60 4.42 25.63
CA LEU A 202 6.89 4.37 24.95
C LEU A 202 8.02 4.43 25.98
N PRO A 203 9.16 3.78 25.74
CA PRO A 203 10.29 3.73 26.69
C PRO A 203 11.06 5.06 26.82
N GLY A 204 10.37 6.18 26.75
CA GLY A 204 10.86 7.55 26.89
C GLY A 204 10.44 8.45 25.72
N PRO A 205 10.68 9.79 25.83
CA PRO A 205 10.30 10.74 24.79
C PRO A 205 11.14 10.49 23.54
N ARG A 206 10.53 9.86 22.52
CA ARG A 206 11.18 9.51 21.26
C ARG A 206 10.21 9.71 20.11
N LYS A 207 10.76 10.02 18.92
CA LYS A 207 10.06 9.82 17.66
C LYS A 207 10.06 8.34 17.35
N CYS A 208 8.89 7.74 17.27
CA CYS A 208 8.75 6.34 16.87
C CYS A 208 8.82 6.25 15.35
N PHE A 209 9.73 5.41 14.81
CA PHE A 209 9.86 5.16 13.38
C PHE A 209 9.19 3.84 13.02
N ARG A 210 7.88 3.73 13.00
CA ARG A 210 7.08 2.54 12.72
C ARG A 210 7.05 1.51 13.86
N PHE A 211 5.87 1.09 14.24
CA PHE A 211 5.63 -0.16 14.95
C PHE A 211 5.71 -1.32 13.95
N PHE A 212 6.74 -2.17 14.09
CA PHE A 212 6.78 -3.48 13.46
C PHE A 212 6.75 -4.53 14.56
N TRP A 213 5.78 -5.39 14.53
CA TRP A 213 5.82 -6.65 15.26
C TRP A 213 6.53 -7.67 14.37
N GLN A 214 7.67 -8.18 14.82
CA GLN A 214 8.29 -9.36 14.24
C GLN A 214 7.87 -10.54 15.08
N GLU A 215 7.01 -11.43 14.55
CA GLU A 215 6.81 -12.74 15.13
C GLU A 215 8.15 -13.48 15.12
N ARG A 216 8.52 -14.04 16.29
CA ARG A 216 9.68 -14.93 16.45
C ARG A 216 9.26 -16.37 16.22
#